data_d20e0d8e299063ad21188a9dfef7e526
#
_entry.id   d20e0d8e299063ad21188a9dfef7e526
#
_cell.length_a   1.000
_cell.length_b   1.000
_cell.length_c   1.000
_cell.angle_alpha   90.00
_cell.angle_beta   90.00
_cell.angle_gamma   90.00
#
_symmetry.space_group_name_H-M   'P 1'
#
loop_
_entity.id
_entity.type
_entity.pdbx_description
1 polymer ?
#
loop_
_entity_poly.entity_id
_entity_poly.type
_entity_poly.pdbx_seq_one_letter_code
_entity_poly.pdbx_strand_id
1 'polypeptide(L)'
;SLALKLQAYERIILFLERMTPANAVLRFDLQNINALQFEKELIGAIRQEFDHNITQQIYVSNEAWNLVKMTKESVIQGIIKTAAECEATCTATQFGQRLLESEAGYPHLVAETILFVKKEVQGLFY
;
A
#
# COMPACT_ATOMS: atom_id res chain seq x y z
N SER A 1 2.45 -16.50 -20.76
CA SER A 1 2.99 -17.71 -20.15
C SER A 1 2.69 -17.73 -18.66
N LEU A 2 2.76 -18.92 -18.07
CA LEU A 2 2.55 -19.09 -16.63
C LEU A 2 3.60 -18.34 -15.80
N ALA A 3 4.85 -18.36 -16.25
CA ALA A 3 5.94 -17.66 -15.56
C ALA A 3 5.70 -16.15 -15.48
N LEU A 4 5.24 -15.53 -16.57
CA LEU A 4 4.92 -14.11 -16.57
C LEU A 4 3.71 -13.79 -15.69
N LYS A 5 2.72 -14.66 -15.66
CA LYS A 5 1.58 -14.53 -14.73
C LYS A 5 2.03 -14.56 -13.28
N LEU A 6 2.82 -15.55 -12.91
CA LEU A 6 3.33 -15.68 -11.55
C LEU A 6 4.11 -14.44 -11.13
N GLN A 7 4.98 -13.96 -12.02
CA GLN A 7 5.76 -12.76 -11.75
C GLN A 7 4.85 -11.55 -11.51
N ALA A 8 3.78 -11.42 -12.29
CA ALA A 8 2.81 -10.33 -12.11
C ALA A 8 2.15 -10.39 -10.73
N TYR A 9 1.70 -11.56 -10.30
CA TYR A 9 1.11 -11.72 -8.96
C TYR A 9 2.11 -11.43 -7.85
N GLU A 10 3.35 -11.89 -8.00
CA GLU A 10 4.41 -11.59 -7.02
C GLU A 10 4.63 -10.09 -6.88
N ARG A 11 4.69 -9.37 -8.00
CA ARG A 11 4.88 -7.92 -8.00
C ARG A 11 3.71 -7.18 -7.36
N ILE A 12 2.49 -7.64 -7.62
CA ILE A 12 1.28 -7.05 -7.02
C ILE A 12 1.27 -7.29 -5.51
N ILE A 13 1.57 -8.50 -5.07
CA ILE A 13 1.65 -8.82 -3.63
C ILE A 13 2.72 -7.96 -2.96
N LEU A 14 3.89 -7.81 -3.58
CA LEU A 14 4.95 -6.97 -3.03
C LEU A 14 4.48 -5.51 -2.89
N PHE A 15 3.82 -4.98 -3.91
CA PHE A 15 3.27 -3.63 -3.86
C PHE A 15 2.31 -3.47 -2.67
N LEU A 16 1.38 -4.42 -2.50
CA LEU A 16 0.41 -4.40 -1.41
C LEU A 16 1.08 -4.48 -0.04
N GLU A 17 2.04 -5.40 0.12
CA GLU A 17 2.78 -5.56 1.37
C GLU A 17 3.55 -4.29 1.75
N ARG A 18 4.14 -3.61 0.76
CA ARG A 18 4.89 -2.38 0.99
C ARG A 18 4.01 -1.21 1.40
N MET A 19 2.71 -1.26 1.12
CA MET A 19 1.75 -0.25 1.56
C MET A 19 1.29 -0.43 3.01
N THR A 20 1.55 -1.56 3.65
CA THR A 20 1.14 -1.74 5.05
C THR A 20 1.81 -0.68 5.93
N PRO A 21 1.14 -0.19 6.97
CA PRO A 21 1.72 0.86 7.82
C PRO A 21 3.08 0.47 8.40
N ALA A 22 3.23 -0.78 8.87
CA ALA A 22 4.48 -1.25 9.44
C ALA A 22 5.63 -1.17 8.43
N ASN A 23 5.41 -1.66 7.20
CA ASN A 23 6.44 -1.61 6.17
C ASN A 23 6.69 -0.19 5.67
N ALA A 24 5.64 0.62 5.55
CA ALA A 24 5.76 2.02 5.14
C ALA A 24 6.64 2.82 6.11
N VAL A 25 6.40 2.68 7.41
CA VAL A 25 7.16 3.40 8.45
C VAL A 25 8.63 3.00 8.44
N LEU A 26 8.93 1.71 8.23
CA LEU A 26 10.31 1.20 8.24
C LEU A 26 11.15 1.67 7.05
N ARG A 27 10.54 2.15 5.98
CA ARG A 27 11.26 2.54 4.76
C ARG A 27 11.82 3.95 4.78
N PHE A 28 11.45 4.77 5.78
CA PHE A 28 11.81 6.17 5.85
C PHE A 28 12.60 6.47 7.12
N ASP A 29 13.52 7.43 7.03
CA ASP A 29 14.25 7.95 8.18
C ASP A 29 13.43 9.06 8.83
N LEU A 30 12.55 8.69 9.75
CA LEU A 30 11.59 9.60 10.36
C LEU A 30 12.21 10.63 11.31
N GLN A 31 13.47 10.43 11.70
CA GLN A 31 14.16 11.38 12.56
C GLN A 31 14.65 12.62 11.81
N ASN A 32 14.85 12.50 10.50
CA ASN A 32 15.43 13.55 9.66
C ASN A 32 14.43 14.26 8.74
N ILE A 33 13.14 13.96 8.86
CA ILE A 33 12.09 14.61 8.09
C ILE A 33 10.95 15.02 9.02
N ASN A 34 10.16 16.02 8.60
CA ASN A 34 8.96 16.39 9.34
C ASN A 34 7.74 15.58 8.88
N ALA A 35 6.62 15.71 9.60
CA ALA A 35 5.41 14.94 9.30
C ALA A 35 4.87 15.23 7.90
N LEU A 36 4.87 16.49 7.46
CA LEU A 36 4.38 16.85 6.12
C LEU A 36 5.25 16.24 5.03
N GLN A 37 6.55 16.27 5.20
CA GLN A 37 7.49 15.67 4.25
C GLN A 37 7.30 14.15 4.17
N PHE A 38 7.12 13.50 5.33
CA PHE A 38 6.85 12.05 5.37
C PHE A 38 5.55 11.72 4.63
N GLU A 39 4.48 12.48 4.87
CA GLU A 39 3.21 12.29 4.16
C GLU A 39 3.41 12.36 2.65
N LYS A 40 4.08 13.40 2.16
CA LYS A 40 4.32 13.59 0.73
C LYS A 40 5.18 12.49 0.13
N GLU A 41 6.25 12.11 0.80
CA GLU A 41 7.15 11.06 0.32
C GLU A 41 6.47 9.69 0.30
N LEU A 42 5.69 9.38 1.33
CA LEU A 42 4.97 8.12 1.41
C LEU A 42 3.91 8.01 0.30
N ILE A 43 3.09 9.02 0.11
CA ILE A 43 2.09 9.05 -0.95
C ILE A 43 2.76 8.99 -2.32
N GLY A 44 3.83 9.76 -2.51
CA GLY A 44 4.59 9.75 -3.76
C GLY A 44 5.18 8.39 -4.08
N ALA A 45 5.72 7.70 -3.08
CA ALA A 45 6.26 6.35 -3.23
C ALA A 45 5.17 5.34 -3.65
N ILE A 46 3.99 5.40 -3.01
CA ILE A 46 2.87 4.53 -3.35
C ILE A 46 2.44 4.74 -4.81
N ARG A 47 2.28 6.00 -5.21
CA ARG A 47 1.88 6.33 -6.59
C ARG A 47 2.92 5.88 -7.61
N GLN A 48 4.18 6.09 -7.32
CA GLN A 48 5.27 5.68 -8.20
C GLN A 48 5.35 4.16 -8.34
N GLU A 49 5.25 3.42 -7.24
CA GLU A 49 5.24 1.96 -7.28
C GLU A 49 4.04 1.42 -8.03
N PHE A 50 2.87 2.04 -7.87
CA PHE A 50 1.69 1.68 -8.63
C PHE A 50 1.92 1.87 -10.14
N ASP A 51 2.45 3.02 -10.54
CA ASP A 51 2.71 3.32 -11.96
C ASP A 51 3.72 2.33 -12.56
N HIS A 52 4.74 1.92 -11.80
CA HIS A 52 5.71 0.93 -12.24
C HIS A 52 5.11 -0.47 -12.41
N ASN A 53 3.96 -0.74 -11.83
CA ASN A 53 3.31 -2.03 -11.88
C ASN A 53 2.00 -2.04 -12.70
N ILE A 54 1.67 -0.92 -13.32
CA ILE A 54 0.37 -0.75 -13.97
C ILE A 54 0.15 -1.75 -15.12
N THR A 55 1.21 -2.17 -15.79
CA THR A 55 1.13 -3.13 -16.90
C THR A 55 0.86 -4.56 -16.43
N GLN A 56 1.06 -4.86 -15.14
CA GLN A 56 0.80 -6.19 -14.61
C GLN A 56 -0.68 -6.54 -14.65
N GLN A 57 -1.56 -5.55 -14.81
CA GLN A 57 -2.99 -5.78 -14.94
C GLN A 57 -3.36 -6.73 -16.08
N ILE A 58 -2.51 -6.86 -17.10
CA ILE A 58 -2.81 -7.74 -18.24
C ILE A 58 -2.73 -9.22 -17.87
N TYR A 59 -2.08 -9.57 -16.76
CA TYR A 59 -1.87 -10.95 -16.33
C TYR A 59 -2.79 -11.40 -15.20
N VAL A 60 -3.55 -10.50 -14.63
CA VAL A 60 -4.43 -10.81 -13.47
C VAL A 60 -5.89 -10.55 -13.85
N SER A 61 -6.83 -11.02 -13.04
CA SER A 61 -8.24 -10.77 -13.31
C SER A 61 -8.59 -9.29 -13.16
N ASN A 62 -9.63 -8.86 -13.87
CA ASN A 62 -10.15 -7.49 -13.73
C ASN A 62 -10.60 -7.23 -12.29
N GLU A 63 -11.17 -8.23 -11.64
CA GLU A 63 -11.61 -8.12 -10.26
C GLU A 63 -10.44 -7.86 -9.31
N ALA A 64 -9.35 -8.65 -9.45
CA ALA A 64 -8.14 -8.46 -8.66
C ALA A 64 -7.54 -7.06 -8.89
N TRP A 65 -7.43 -6.65 -10.14
CA TRP A 65 -6.85 -5.34 -10.47
C TRP A 65 -7.71 -4.19 -9.91
N ASN A 66 -9.03 -4.29 -10.01
CA ASN A 66 -9.93 -3.28 -9.44
C ASN A 66 -9.77 -3.16 -7.92
N LEU A 67 -9.61 -4.30 -7.23
CA LEU A 67 -9.36 -4.31 -5.79
C LEU A 67 -8.02 -3.64 -5.45
N VAL A 68 -6.97 -3.90 -6.24
CA VAL A 68 -5.66 -3.27 -6.06
C VAL A 68 -5.77 -1.75 -6.19
N LYS A 69 -6.47 -1.27 -7.22
CA LYS A 69 -6.68 0.17 -7.42
C LYS A 69 -7.46 0.80 -6.28
N MET A 70 -8.54 0.17 -5.85
CA MET A 70 -9.36 0.65 -4.74
C MET A 70 -8.57 0.68 -3.44
N THR A 71 -7.78 -0.36 -3.19
CA THR A 71 -6.93 -0.43 -2.00
C THR A 71 -5.90 0.69 -2.00
N LYS A 72 -5.23 0.91 -3.12
CA LYS A 72 -4.27 2.02 -3.26
C LYS A 72 -4.92 3.36 -2.91
N GLU A 73 -6.07 3.65 -3.49
CA GLU A 73 -6.77 4.92 -3.23
C GLU A 73 -7.19 5.04 -1.77
N SER A 74 -7.72 3.96 -1.18
CA SER A 74 -8.14 3.97 0.22
C SER A 74 -6.97 4.16 1.17
N VAL A 75 -5.82 3.56 0.85
CA VAL A 75 -4.58 3.75 1.63
C VAL A 75 -4.15 5.21 1.58
N ILE A 76 -4.10 5.80 0.39
CA ILE A 76 -3.73 7.21 0.24
C ILE A 76 -4.68 8.12 1.02
N GLN A 77 -5.98 7.89 0.92
CA GLN A 77 -6.97 8.67 1.67
C GLN A 77 -6.80 8.49 3.19
N GLY A 78 -6.49 7.28 3.64
CA GLY A 78 -6.22 7.00 5.05
C GLY A 78 -4.98 7.74 5.55
N ILE A 79 -3.93 7.81 4.75
CA ILE A 79 -2.71 8.58 5.07
C ILE A 79 -3.04 10.07 5.19
N ILE A 80 -3.77 10.62 4.22
CA ILE A 80 -4.17 12.03 4.21
C ILE A 80 -5.02 12.35 5.45
N LYS A 81 -5.99 11.50 5.75
CA LYS A 81 -6.87 11.68 6.91
C LYS A 81 -6.07 11.66 8.22
N THR A 82 -5.18 10.69 8.37
CA THR A 82 -4.35 10.57 9.58
C THR A 82 -3.44 11.80 9.73
N ALA A 83 -2.86 12.27 8.63
CA ALA A 83 -2.04 13.49 8.63
C ALA A 83 -2.86 14.72 9.06
N ALA A 84 -4.10 14.84 8.57
CA ALA A 84 -4.98 15.95 8.93
C ALA A 84 -5.37 15.96 10.41
N GLU A 85 -5.36 14.79 11.05
CA GLU A 85 -5.64 14.65 12.49
C GLU A 85 -4.42 14.96 13.35
N CYS A 86 -3.23 15.05 12.76
CA CYS A 86 -2.01 15.47 13.47
C CYS A 86 -2.03 16.96 13.74
N GLU A 87 -1.56 17.34 14.93
CA GLU A 87 -1.35 18.75 15.28
C GLU A 87 -0.15 19.30 14.49
N ALA A 88 -0.06 20.64 14.39
CA ALA A 88 1.00 21.32 13.67
C ALA A 88 2.41 20.95 14.18
N THR A 89 2.51 20.56 15.45
CA THR A 89 3.77 20.16 16.10
C THR A 89 4.05 18.66 15.97
N CYS A 90 3.20 17.91 15.29
CA CYS A 90 3.34 16.46 15.12
C CYS A 90 4.65 16.15 14.37
N THR A 91 5.47 15.28 14.96
CA THR A 91 6.68 14.79 14.30
C THR A 91 6.37 13.69 13.30
N ALA A 92 7.30 13.41 12.39
CA ALA A 92 7.16 12.26 11.47
C ALA A 92 7.02 10.95 12.24
N THR A 93 7.76 10.77 13.34
CA THR A 93 7.65 9.59 14.20
C THR A 93 6.24 9.47 14.82
N GLN A 94 5.69 10.56 15.33
CA GLN A 94 4.34 10.58 15.90
C GLN A 94 3.29 10.28 14.84
N PHE A 95 3.43 10.85 13.65
CA PHE A 95 2.54 10.54 12.53
C PHE A 95 2.64 9.07 12.14
N GLY A 96 3.85 8.54 12.01
CA GLY A 96 4.09 7.12 11.72
C GLY A 96 3.42 6.21 12.73
N GLN A 97 3.51 6.55 14.01
CA GLN A 97 2.87 5.80 15.08
C GLN A 97 1.34 5.83 14.95
N ARG A 98 0.77 6.96 14.60
CA ARG A 98 -0.67 7.08 14.35
C ARG A 98 -1.12 6.23 13.17
N LEU A 99 -0.31 6.13 12.12
CA LEU A 99 -0.60 5.24 10.99
C LEU A 99 -0.66 3.77 11.43
N LEU A 100 0.25 3.35 12.33
CA LEU A 100 0.25 1.98 12.87
C LEU A 100 -0.97 1.69 13.73
N GLU A 101 -1.49 2.70 14.43
CA GLU A 101 -2.63 2.58 15.34
C GLU A 101 -3.98 2.82 14.66
N SER A 102 -3.97 3.31 13.41
CA SER A 102 -5.19 3.68 12.70
C SER A 102 -6.06 2.46 12.44
N GLU A 103 -7.28 2.49 12.98
CA GLU A 103 -8.29 1.47 12.75
C GLU A 103 -9.25 1.83 11.60
N ALA A 104 -9.00 2.92 10.89
CA ALA A 104 -9.87 3.44 9.84
C ALA A 104 -9.93 2.55 8.57
N GLY A 105 -9.74 1.25 8.71
CA GLY A 105 -9.85 0.28 7.62
C GLY A 105 -8.57 0.07 6.82
N TYR A 106 -7.59 0.94 6.99
CA TYR A 106 -6.36 0.93 6.20
C TYR A 106 -5.60 -0.41 6.25
N PRO A 107 -5.21 -0.93 7.45
CA PRO A 107 -4.49 -2.21 7.50
C PRO A 107 -5.35 -3.40 7.06
N HIS A 108 -6.63 -3.39 7.43
CA HIS A 108 -7.55 -4.49 7.11
C HIS A 108 -7.79 -4.59 5.60
N LEU A 109 -7.97 -3.46 4.93
CA LEU A 109 -8.23 -3.46 3.49
C LEU A 109 -7.04 -4.02 2.71
N VAL A 110 -5.82 -3.64 3.09
CA VAL A 110 -4.61 -4.17 2.46
C VAL A 110 -4.54 -5.69 2.65
N ALA A 111 -4.74 -6.16 3.89
CA ALA A 111 -4.70 -7.59 4.20
C ALA A 111 -5.76 -8.38 3.42
N GLU A 112 -6.98 -7.86 3.32
CA GLU A 112 -8.06 -8.50 2.57
C GLU A 112 -7.74 -8.59 1.08
N THR A 113 -7.17 -7.53 0.51
CA THR A 113 -6.79 -7.51 -0.91
C THR A 113 -5.64 -8.48 -1.18
N ILE A 114 -4.64 -8.54 -0.30
CA ILE A 114 -3.56 -9.54 -0.38
C ILE A 114 -4.16 -10.95 -0.39
N LEU A 115 -5.09 -11.23 0.51
CA LEU A 115 -5.72 -12.54 0.60
C LEU A 115 -6.48 -12.90 -0.69
N PHE A 116 -7.21 -11.93 -1.26
CA PHE A 116 -7.93 -12.15 -2.51
C PHE A 116 -6.96 -12.49 -3.65
N VAL A 117 -5.90 -11.69 -3.82
CA VAL A 117 -4.89 -11.90 -4.86
C VAL A 117 -4.18 -13.23 -4.67
N LYS A 118 -3.83 -13.56 -3.42
CA LYS A 118 -3.18 -14.82 -3.08
C LYS A 118 -4.05 -16.02 -3.45
N LYS A 119 -5.34 -15.98 -3.12
CA LYS A 119 -6.28 -17.06 -3.48
C LYS A 119 -6.42 -17.21 -4.98
N GLU A 120 -6.45 -16.10 -5.71
CA GLU A 120 -6.56 -16.14 -7.16
C GLU A 120 -5.34 -16.85 -7.78
N VAL A 121 -4.12 -16.47 -7.38
CA VAL A 121 -2.92 -17.08 -7.94
C VAL A 121 -2.80 -18.55 -7.52
N GLN A 122 -3.16 -18.90 -6.30
CA GLN A 122 -3.18 -20.31 -5.85
C GLN A 122 -4.14 -21.15 -6.66
N GLY A 123 -5.26 -20.59 -7.10
CA GLY A 123 -6.23 -21.26 -7.95
C GLY A 123 -5.69 -21.64 -9.32
N LEU A 124 -4.56 -21.09 -9.75
CA LEU A 124 -3.91 -21.49 -11.00
C LEU A 124 -3.21 -22.84 -10.89
N PHE A 125 -2.97 -23.34 -9.68
CA PHE A 125 -2.20 -24.57 -9.40
C PHE A 125 -3.02 -25.66 -8.75
N TYR A 126 -4.12 -25.31 -8.12
CA TYR A 126 -4.94 -26.27 -7.35
C TYR A 126 -6.39 -26.33 -7.88
#